data_c0dea49b72c1432246d210577db79cb8
#
_entry.id   c0dea49b72c1432246d210577db79cb8
#
_cell.length_a   1.000
_cell.length_b   1.000
_cell.length_c   1.000
_cell.angle_alpha   90.00
_cell.angle_beta   90.00
_cell.angle_gamma   90.00
#
_symmetry.space_group_name_H-M   'P 1'
#
loop_
_entity.id
_entity.type
_entity.pdbx_description
1 polymer ?
#
loop_
_entity_poly.entity_id
_entity_poly.type
_entity_poly.pdbx_seq_one_letter_code
_entity_poly.pdbx_strand_id
1 'polypeptide(L)'
;MKQLSERSLLILLAAVQFTHIVDFMILMPLGPQLMRELHIGPGTLSLLVATYTVSSGIVGLLAAPFVDRFDRRKLLLFAYGGFILGTLCCGLSFNATTLLIARAISGTFGGLSIAMIMSIIGDVVPPERRAAGMGIVMTAFSVASALGVPFGLQLAQWFRWEAPFLMLAGIATINWFVAYFRLPSIRGHLENRGDRDPRHAFAELLRDANAWRALLFMSAAVIGHFAIIPLLSPFLVGNVGLPEKYLFLVYMTGGVLTIFTAPVVGRLADSFGRLRVFAGMVMVACIVTVWIAQSGPIPTWVVMVQAGMFFVFASGRFIPGQAIMTLAVPASRRGAFMSLNGCARDLAMGLASSIGGWIVVKDGSSGHLYHFQWLGWIAVAAGVVSIWLASRVHVKDVRTPSGVLSTKEAVEVAAAAEF
;
A
#
# COMPACT_ATOMS: atom_id res chain seq x y z
N MET A 1 -28.11 22.86 -3.16
CA MET A 1 -26.62 22.69 -3.15
C MET A 1 -26.21 22.12 -4.50
N LYS A 2 -25.29 22.78 -5.24
CA LYS A 2 -24.79 22.24 -6.50
C LYS A 2 -24.16 20.86 -6.26
N GLN A 3 -24.62 19.85 -6.95
CA GLN A 3 -24.00 18.52 -6.93
C GLN A 3 -22.54 18.66 -7.34
N LEU A 4 -21.64 18.00 -6.61
CA LEU A 4 -20.22 17.92 -6.96
C LEU A 4 -20.10 17.33 -8.37
N SER A 5 -19.27 17.94 -9.24
CA SER A 5 -18.88 17.27 -10.47
C SER A 5 -18.11 16.00 -10.16
N GLU A 6 -18.21 14.97 -11.02
CA GLU A 6 -17.45 13.72 -10.87
C GLU A 6 -15.96 13.97 -10.63
N ARG A 7 -15.37 14.92 -11.36
CA ARG A 7 -13.95 15.30 -11.19
C ARG A 7 -13.66 15.86 -9.80
N SER A 8 -14.54 16.71 -9.27
CA SER A 8 -14.37 17.28 -7.91
C SER A 8 -14.52 16.23 -6.83
N LEU A 9 -15.40 15.24 -7.03
CA LEU A 9 -15.52 14.09 -6.15
C LEU A 9 -14.23 13.26 -6.11
N LEU A 10 -13.69 12.92 -7.30
CA LEU A 10 -12.45 12.14 -7.38
C LEU A 10 -11.25 12.87 -6.77
N ILE A 11 -11.14 14.19 -6.94
CA ILE A 11 -10.11 15.00 -6.29
C ILE A 11 -10.27 14.98 -4.77
N LEU A 12 -11.48 15.10 -4.25
CA LEU A 12 -11.75 15.01 -2.81
C LEU A 12 -11.35 13.62 -2.26
N LEU A 13 -11.73 12.55 -2.95
CA LEU A 13 -11.35 11.18 -2.57
C LEU A 13 -9.82 10.98 -2.65
N ALA A 14 -9.15 11.56 -3.64
CA ALA A 14 -7.69 11.55 -3.74
C ALA A 14 -7.03 12.32 -2.59
N ALA A 15 -7.60 13.45 -2.14
CA ALA A 15 -7.09 14.19 -1.00
C ALA A 15 -7.25 13.39 0.31
N VAL A 16 -8.36 12.69 0.49
CA VAL A 16 -8.54 11.76 1.63
C VAL A 16 -7.51 10.62 1.55
N GLN A 17 -7.35 10.00 0.39
CA GLN A 17 -6.38 8.93 0.17
C GLN A 17 -4.94 9.39 0.43
N PHE A 18 -4.59 10.62 0.03
CA PHE A 18 -3.29 11.23 0.28
C PHE A 18 -2.95 11.26 1.77
N THR A 19 -3.90 11.71 2.61
CA THR A 19 -3.66 11.78 4.07
C THR A 19 -3.42 10.41 4.68
N HIS A 20 -4.14 9.38 4.24
CA HIS A 20 -3.92 7.99 4.69
C HIS A 20 -2.54 7.47 4.29
N ILE A 21 -2.12 7.73 3.05
CA ILE A 21 -0.83 7.24 2.56
C ILE A 21 0.32 7.92 3.29
N VAL A 22 0.25 9.25 3.48
CA VAL A 22 1.29 9.99 4.21
C VAL A 22 1.38 9.52 5.66
N ASP A 23 0.24 9.38 6.36
CA ASP A 23 0.19 8.89 7.75
C ASP A 23 0.84 7.51 7.90
N PHE A 24 0.55 6.61 6.98
CA PHE A 24 1.13 5.28 6.96
C PHE A 24 2.64 5.31 6.68
N MET A 25 3.06 6.05 5.66
CA MET A 25 4.43 6.03 5.17
C MET A 25 5.40 6.82 6.04
N ILE A 26 4.96 7.91 6.69
CA ILE A 26 5.85 8.84 7.40
C ILE A 26 6.53 8.21 8.62
N LEU A 27 5.91 7.23 9.24
CA LEU A 27 6.46 6.55 10.42
C LEU A 27 7.79 5.86 10.14
N MET A 28 7.95 5.28 8.95
CA MET A 28 9.12 4.49 8.58
C MET A 28 10.39 5.35 8.46
N PRO A 29 10.39 6.48 7.71
CA PRO A 29 11.54 7.37 7.68
C PRO A 29 11.80 8.14 8.99
N LEU A 30 10.80 8.30 9.87
CA LEU A 30 10.97 8.84 11.21
C LEU A 30 11.65 7.84 12.18
N GLY A 31 11.88 6.60 11.75
CA GLY A 31 12.42 5.53 12.59
C GLY A 31 13.62 5.91 13.46
N PRO A 32 14.71 6.50 12.90
CA PRO A 32 15.88 6.91 13.70
C PRO A 32 15.51 7.89 14.83
N GLN A 33 14.69 8.89 14.54
CA GLN A 33 14.24 9.88 15.50
C GLN A 33 13.34 9.27 16.58
N LEU A 34 12.37 8.44 16.20
CA LEU A 34 11.49 7.73 17.14
C LEU A 34 12.27 6.78 18.06
N MET A 35 13.23 6.04 17.50
CA MET A 35 14.09 5.13 18.31
C MET A 35 14.93 5.90 19.33
N ARG A 36 15.34 7.12 19.01
CA ARG A 36 16.11 7.99 19.91
C ARG A 36 15.22 8.66 20.95
N GLU A 37 14.13 9.29 20.54
CA GLU A 37 13.30 10.12 21.43
C GLU A 37 12.37 9.30 22.33
N LEU A 38 11.85 8.17 21.85
CA LEU A 38 11.01 7.26 22.63
C LEU A 38 11.80 6.12 23.30
N HIS A 39 13.13 6.07 23.13
CA HIS A 39 14.00 5.03 23.65
C HIS A 39 13.55 3.61 23.29
N ILE A 40 13.11 3.41 22.03
CA ILE A 40 12.59 2.12 21.54
C ILE A 40 13.59 1.39 20.64
N GLY A 41 13.46 0.07 20.61
CA GLY A 41 14.25 -0.79 19.72
C GLY A 41 13.59 -1.02 18.35
N PRO A 42 14.30 -1.71 17.44
CA PRO A 42 13.80 -2.07 16.09
C PRO A 42 12.49 -2.84 16.14
N GLY A 43 12.34 -3.75 17.12
CA GLY A 43 11.13 -4.54 17.32
C GLY A 43 9.89 -3.66 17.57
N THR A 44 9.99 -2.69 18.47
CA THR A 44 8.89 -1.77 18.79
C THR A 44 8.58 -0.86 17.59
N LEU A 45 9.61 -0.36 16.88
CA LEU A 45 9.40 0.43 15.66
C LEU A 45 8.64 -0.36 14.59
N SER A 46 9.06 -1.59 14.35
CA SER A 46 8.38 -2.49 13.40
C SER A 46 6.95 -2.83 13.84
N LEU A 47 6.73 -2.98 15.15
CA LEU A 47 5.40 -3.21 15.72
C LEU A 47 4.48 -2.00 15.53
N LEU A 48 4.97 -0.76 15.61
CA LEU A 48 4.21 0.46 15.31
C LEU A 48 3.68 0.47 13.87
N VAL A 49 4.49 0.00 12.90
CA VAL A 49 4.07 -0.15 11.50
C VAL A 49 3.08 -1.32 11.37
N ALA A 50 3.38 -2.47 11.98
CA ALA A 50 2.55 -3.65 11.94
C ALA A 50 1.16 -3.42 12.55
N THR A 51 1.09 -2.71 13.67
CA THR A 51 -0.18 -2.43 14.37
C THR A 51 -1.16 -1.70 13.45
N TYR A 52 -0.71 -0.70 12.69
CA TYR A 52 -1.56 0.00 11.73
C TYR A 52 -2.09 -0.95 10.65
N THR A 53 -1.21 -1.72 10.02
CA THR A 53 -1.60 -2.56 8.88
C THR A 53 -2.44 -3.76 9.31
N VAL A 54 -2.12 -4.38 10.45
CA VAL A 54 -2.91 -5.49 11.01
C VAL A 54 -4.31 -5.01 11.39
N SER A 55 -4.43 -3.87 12.08
CA SER A 55 -5.73 -3.28 12.43
C SER A 55 -6.55 -2.95 11.19
N SER A 56 -5.92 -2.36 10.14
CA SER A 56 -6.54 -2.09 8.85
C SER A 56 -7.06 -3.38 8.19
N GLY A 57 -6.23 -4.42 8.11
CA GLY A 57 -6.58 -5.69 7.50
C GLY A 57 -7.71 -6.43 8.24
N ILE A 58 -7.65 -6.50 9.57
CA ILE A 58 -8.69 -7.14 10.39
C ILE A 58 -10.03 -6.42 10.22
N VAL A 59 -10.03 -5.09 10.36
CA VAL A 59 -11.28 -4.32 10.25
C VAL A 59 -11.81 -4.34 8.83
N GLY A 60 -10.95 -4.32 7.81
CA GLY A 60 -11.36 -4.51 6.43
C GLY A 60 -12.10 -5.82 6.19
N LEU A 61 -11.62 -6.94 6.76
CA LEU A 61 -12.27 -8.24 6.69
C LEU A 61 -13.62 -8.24 7.44
N LEU A 62 -13.63 -7.73 8.68
CA LEU A 62 -14.83 -7.72 9.51
C LEU A 62 -15.90 -6.76 8.98
N ALA A 63 -15.52 -5.65 8.38
CA ALA A 63 -16.45 -4.65 7.86
C ALA A 63 -17.04 -5.06 6.49
N ALA A 64 -16.36 -5.87 5.70
CA ALA A 64 -16.77 -6.23 4.34
C ALA A 64 -18.25 -6.69 4.22
N PRO A 65 -18.82 -7.52 5.12
CA PRO A 65 -20.21 -7.94 5.04
C PRO A 65 -21.23 -6.84 5.42
N PHE A 66 -20.79 -5.79 6.12
CA PHE A 66 -21.65 -4.77 6.71
C PHE A 66 -21.62 -3.44 5.98
N VAL A 67 -20.51 -3.13 5.33
CA VAL A 67 -20.25 -1.86 4.65
C VAL A 67 -21.34 -1.51 3.63
N ASP A 68 -21.87 -2.50 2.93
CA ASP A 68 -22.91 -2.33 1.91
C ASP A 68 -24.33 -2.09 2.50
N ARG A 69 -24.47 -2.01 3.83
CA ARG A 69 -25.75 -1.71 4.50
C ARG A 69 -25.92 -0.24 4.85
N PHE A 70 -24.87 0.54 4.72
CA PHE A 70 -24.84 1.93 5.14
C PHE A 70 -24.69 2.90 3.98
N ASP A 71 -25.18 4.13 4.16
CA ASP A 71 -24.91 5.25 3.25
C ASP A 71 -23.40 5.48 3.17
N ARG A 72 -22.83 5.43 1.96
CA ARG A 72 -21.37 5.59 1.72
C ARG A 72 -20.82 6.89 2.31
N ARG A 73 -21.57 7.99 2.19
CA ARG A 73 -21.18 9.28 2.77
C ARG A 73 -21.04 9.18 4.28
N LYS A 74 -22.06 8.67 4.96
CA LYS A 74 -22.06 8.60 6.43
C LYS A 74 -20.90 7.74 6.93
N LEU A 75 -20.69 6.60 6.28
CA LEU A 75 -19.65 5.66 6.66
C LEU A 75 -18.26 6.21 6.39
N LEU A 76 -18.05 6.91 5.23
CA LEU A 76 -16.77 7.58 4.94
C LEU A 76 -16.48 8.67 5.98
N LEU A 77 -17.45 9.53 6.30
CA LEU A 77 -17.25 10.60 7.27
C LEU A 77 -16.96 10.06 8.68
N PHE A 78 -17.64 8.98 9.09
CA PHE A 78 -17.36 8.29 10.35
C PHE A 78 -15.94 7.71 10.37
N ALA A 79 -15.58 6.94 9.33
CA ALA A 79 -14.27 6.32 9.23
C ALA A 79 -13.15 7.36 9.16
N TYR A 80 -13.34 8.39 8.35
CA TYR A 80 -12.33 9.45 8.21
C TYR A 80 -12.21 10.31 9.49
N GLY A 81 -13.30 10.54 10.21
CA GLY A 81 -13.27 11.19 11.53
C GLY A 81 -12.49 10.38 12.56
N GLY A 82 -12.72 9.07 12.61
CA GLY A 82 -11.95 8.16 13.47
C GLY A 82 -10.46 8.11 13.10
N PHE A 83 -10.13 8.15 11.80
CA PHE A 83 -8.74 8.26 11.33
C PHE A 83 -8.08 9.57 11.80
N ILE A 84 -8.77 10.71 11.66
CA ILE A 84 -8.28 12.01 12.14
C ILE A 84 -7.98 11.95 13.63
N LEU A 85 -8.88 11.38 14.42
CA LEU A 85 -8.68 11.21 15.86
C LEU A 85 -7.44 10.34 16.14
N GLY A 86 -7.28 9.21 15.44
CA GLY A 86 -6.11 8.35 15.58
C GLY A 86 -4.81 9.04 15.22
N THR A 87 -4.78 9.79 14.08
CA THR A 87 -3.61 10.56 13.65
C THR A 87 -3.29 11.70 14.62
N LEU A 88 -4.30 12.38 15.16
CA LEU A 88 -4.11 13.39 16.21
C LEU A 88 -3.52 12.76 17.48
N CYS A 89 -4.03 11.60 17.91
CA CYS A 89 -3.47 10.86 19.02
C CYS A 89 -2.01 10.42 18.76
N CYS A 90 -1.62 10.10 17.51
CA CYS A 90 -0.21 9.87 17.17
C CYS A 90 0.64 11.11 17.45
N GLY A 91 0.18 12.28 17.04
CA GLY A 91 0.87 13.56 17.28
C GLY A 91 0.85 14.04 18.73
N LEU A 92 0.00 13.47 19.58
CA LEU A 92 -0.07 13.76 21.01
C LEU A 92 0.53 12.65 21.88
N SER A 93 1.13 11.62 21.27
CA SER A 93 1.71 10.49 21.99
C SER A 93 3.02 10.88 22.67
N PHE A 94 3.20 10.45 23.91
CA PHE A 94 4.39 10.74 24.72
C PHE A 94 5.24 9.51 25.03
N ASN A 95 4.79 8.33 24.64
CA ASN A 95 5.53 7.08 24.75
C ASN A 95 5.12 6.06 23.68
N ALA A 96 5.85 4.95 23.58
CA ALA A 96 5.60 3.90 22.60
C ALA A 96 4.21 3.25 22.73
N THR A 97 3.72 3.06 23.96
CA THR A 97 2.41 2.42 24.20
C THR A 97 1.26 3.30 23.71
N THR A 98 1.29 4.60 24.03
CA THR A 98 0.26 5.54 23.55
C THR A 98 0.31 5.66 22.03
N LEU A 99 1.51 5.65 21.43
CA LEU A 99 1.67 5.65 19.98
C LEU A 99 1.15 4.34 19.34
N LEU A 100 1.37 3.17 19.95
CA LEU A 100 0.81 1.89 19.49
C LEU A 100 -0.73 1.91 19.47
N ILE A 101 -1.35 2.40 20.54
CA ILE A 101 -2.81 2.54 20.62
C ILE A 101 -3.32 3.50 19.53
N ALA A 102 -2.67 4.64 19.37
CA ALA A 102 -3.02 5.62 18.34
C ALA A 102 -2.89 5.02 16.93
N ARG A 103 -1.83 4.23 16.65
CA ARG A 103 -1.63 3.51 15.39
C ARG A 103 -2.70 2.46 15.14
N ALA A 104 -3.15 1.74 16.20
CA ALA A 104 -4.26 0.79 16.08
C ALA A 104 -5.57 1.51 15.67
N ILE A 105 -5.86 2.65 16.28
CA ILE A 105 -7.03 3.48 15.95
C ILE A 105 -6.92 4.00 14.51
N SER A 106 -5.79 4.63 14.14
CA SER A 106 -5.57 5.15 12.78
C SER A 106 -5.70 4.04 11.74
N GLY A 107 -5.10 2.86 11.98
CA GLY A 107 -5.17 1.71 11.08
C GLY A 107 -6.60 1.18 10.91
N THR A 108 -7.33 1.02 12.01
CA THR A 108 -8.74 0.59 12.01
C THR A 108 -9.60 1.47 11.11
N PHE A 109 -9.57 2.77 11.35
CA PHE A 109 -10.39 3.71 10.60
C PHE A 109 -9.82 4.05 9.22
N GLY A 110 -8.50 3.97 9.05
CA GLY A 110 -7.81 4.12 7.77
C GLY A 110 -8.21 3.04 6.78
N GLY A 111 -8.18 1.77 7.17
CA GLY A 111 -8.61 0.65 6.33
C GLY A 111 -10.08 0.77 5.89
N LEU A 112 -10.96 1.13 6.82
CA LEU A 112 -12.36 1.36 6.50
C LEU A 112 -12.56 2.53 5.52
N SER A 113 -11.82 3.63 5.68
CA SER A 113 -11.89 4.78 4.76
C SER A 113 -11.45 4.42 3.36
N ILE A 114 -10.36 3.66 3.20
CA ILE A 114 -9.86 3.21 1.90
C ILE A 114 -10.89 2.34 1.19
N ALA A 115 -11.52 1.41 1.93
CA ALA A 115 -12.60 0.58 1.40
C ALA A 115 -13.77 1.44 0.91
N MET A 116 -14.14 2.50 1.65
CA MET A 116 -15.20 3.42 1.26
C MET A 116 -14.86 4.23 0.02
N ILE A 117 -13.62 4.71 -0.11
CA ILE A 117 -13.16 5.41 -1.32
C ILE A 117 -13.38 4.54 -2.56
N MET A 118 -12.94 3.28 -2.52
CA MET A 118 -13.08 2.35 -3.64
C MET A 118 -14.55 2.02 -3.94
N SER A 119 -15.38 1.86 -2.90
CA SER A 119 -16.81 1.63 -3.06
C SER A 119 -17.53 2.83 -3.69
N ILE A 120 -17.21 4.07 -3.27
CA ILE A 120 -17.79 5.28 -3.83
C ILE A 120 -17.44 5.42 -5.32
N ILE A 121 -16.18 5.14 -5.70
CA ILE A 121 -15.79 5.16 -7.12
C ILE A 121 -16.59 4.11 -7.91
N GLY A 122 -16.76 2.92 -7.34
CA GLY A 122 -17.56 1.86 -7.98
C GLY A 122 -19.04 2.19 -8.14
N ASP A 123 -19.63 2.95 -7.21
CA ASP A 123 -21.06 3.30 -7.21
C ASP A 123 -21.38 4.54 -8.05
N VAL A 124 -20.45 5.53 -8.09
CA VAL A 124 -20.71 6.84 -8.71
C VAL A 124 -20.14 6.96 -10.12
N VAL A 125 -18.98 6.32 -10.38
CA VAL A 125 -18.31 6.45 -11.68
C VAL A 125 -18.83 5.39 -12.66
N PRO A 126 -19.27 5.78 -13.88
CA PRO A 126 -19.69 4.85 -14.91
C PRO A 126 -18.66 3.75 -15.20
N PRO A 127 -19.08 2.51 -15.52
CA PRO A 127 -18.17 1.37 -15.72
C PRO A 127 -17.02 1.65 -16.70
N GLU A 128 -17.29 2.42 -17.76
CA GLU A 128 -16.34 2.74 -18.84
C GLU A 128 -15.19 3.63 -18.34
N ARG A 129 -15.44 4.44 -17.29
CA ARG A 129 -14.50 5.42 -16.75
C ARG A 129 -13.97 5.07 -15.34
N ARG A 130 -14.42 3.96 -14.74
CA ARG A 130 -13.98 3.53 -13.40
C ARG A 130 -12.47 3.38 -13.28
N ALA A 131 -11.84 2.82 -14.31
CA ALA A 131 -10.37 2.67 -14.31
C ALA A 131 -9.66 4.02 -14.27
N ALA A 132 -10.15 5.01 -15.03
CA ALA A 132 -9.63 6.38 -15.00
C ALA A 132 -9.87 7.05 -13.65
N GLY A 133 -11.06 6.88 -13.05
CA GLY A 133 -11.39 7.39 -11.73
C GLY A 133 -10.48 6.82 -10.64
N MET A 134 -10.24 5.50 -10.65
CA MET A 134 -9.27 4.85 -9.76
C MET A 134 -7.86 5.39 -9.98
N GLY A 135 -7.46 5.61 -11.25
CA GLY A 135 -6.18 6.20 -11.60
C GLY A 135 -5.97 7.57 -10.95
N ILE A 136 -6.98 8.45 -10.99
CA ILE A 136 -6.92 9.76 -10.33
C ILE A 136 -6.69 9.61 -8.82
N VAL A 137 -7.40 8.72 -8.15
CA VAL A 137 -7.22 8.51 -6.70
C VAL A 137 -5.88 7.86 -6.39
N MET A 138 -5.37 6.98 -7.26
CA MET A 138 -4.05 6.38 -7.08
C MET A 138 -2.88 7.36 -7.30
N THR A 139 -3.07 8.49 -7.99
CA THR A 139 -2.03 9.55 -8.06
C THR A 139 -1.69 10.10 -6.67
N ALA A 140 -2.59 10.00 -5.70
CA ALA A 140 -2.34 10.35 -4.32
C ALA A 140 -1.12 9.61 -3.74
N PHE A 141 -0.88 8.36 -4.14
CA PHE A 141 0.30 7.61 -3.71
C PHE A 141 1.60 8.25 -4.20
N SER A 142 1.64 8.64 -5.46
CA SER A 142 2.83 9.26 -6.06
C SER A 142 3.10 10.64 -5.43
N VAL A 143 2.05 11.43 -5.22
CA VAL A 143 2.18 12.76 -4.57
C VAL A 143 2.59 12.60 -3.10
N ALA A 144 2.03 11.64 -2.39
CA ALA A 144 2.41 11.34 -1.00
C ALA A 144 3.88 10.93 -0.90
N SER A 145 4.35 10.05 -1.77
CA SER A 145 5.74 9.57 -1.76
C SER A 145 6.74 10.64 -2.17
N ALA A 146 6.42 11.44 -3.19
CA ALA A 146 7.35 12.43 -3.75
C ALA A 146 7.39 13.73 -2.96
N LEU A 147 6.28 14.13 -2.34
CA LEU A 147 6.14 15.42 -1.64
C LEU A 147 5.72 15.25 -0.18
N GLY A 148 4.70 14.43 0.10
CA GLY A 148 4.10 14.31 1.43
C GLY A 148 5.09 13.79 2.47
N VAL A 149 5.77 12.69 2.17
CA VAL A 149 6.74 12.06 3.08
C VAL A 149 8.00 12.93 3.24
N PRO A 150 8.64 13.44 2.17
CA PRO A 150 9.79 14.32 2.31
C PRO A 150 9.48 15.59 3.08
N PHE A 151 8.33 16.22 2.82
CA PHE A 151 7.90 17.41 3.56
C PHE A 151 7.63 17.11 5.04
N GLY A 152 6.98 15.99 5.34
CA GLY A 152 6.76 15.54 6.71
C GLY A 152 8.07 15.29 7.46
N LEU A 153 9.06 14.66 6.80
CA LEU A 153 10.40 14.49 7.38
C LEU A 153 11.09 15.83 7.67
N GLN A 154 11.00 16.76 6.73
CA GLN A 154 11.59 18.09 6.93
C GLN A 154 10.91 18.83 8.10
N LEU A 155 9.59 18.67 8.24
CA LEU A 155 8.84 19.23 9.35
C LEU A 155 9.27 18.62 10.70
N ALA A 156 9.50 17.31 10.74
CA ALA A 156 10.00 16.64 11.93
C ALA A 156 11.41 17.08 12.33
N GLN A 157 12.26 17.42 11.36
CA GLN A 157 13.59 17.98 11.62
C GLN A 157 13.56 19.41 12.13
N TRP A 158 12.62 20.25 11.65
CA TRP A 158 12.48 21.64 12.09
C TRP A 158 11.85 21.77 13.48
N PHE A 159 10.95 20.87 13.83
CA PHE A 159 10.21 20.88 15.08
C PHE A 159 10.50 19.61 15.89
N ARG A 160 9.61 18.65 15.82
CA ARG A 160 9.70 17.36 16.53
C ARG A 160 9.00 16.29 15.72
N TRP A 161 9.21 15.02 16.05
CA TRP A 161 8.62 13.87 15.34
C TRP A 161 7.08 13.85 15.34
N GLU A 162 6.43 14.54 16.27
CA GLU A 162 4.98 14.67 16.35
C GLU A 162 4.41 15.64 15.31
N ALA A 163 5.19 16.62 14.86
CA ALA A 163 4.73 17.71 13.98
C ALA A 163 4.11 17.22 12.66
N PRO A 164 4.64 16.21 11.95
CA PRO A 164 4.00 15.67 10.76
C PRO A 164 2.59 15.13 11.01
N PHE A 165 2.38 14.42 12.14
CA PHE A 165 1.07 13.88 12.50
C PHE A 165 0.06 14.97 12.83
N LEU A 166 0.47 16.00 13.57
CA LEU A 166 -0.39 17.15 13.89
C LEU A 166 -0.78 17.93 12.64
N MET A 167 0.20 18.21 11.76
CA MET A 167 -0.08 18.84 10.47
C MET A 167 -1.05 18.00 9.64
N LEU A 168 -0.82 16.69 9.57
CA LEU A 168 -1.66 15.78 8.79
C LEU A 168 -3.08 15.70 9.35
N ALA A 169 -3.25 15.66 10.68
CA ALA A 169 -4.55 15.74 11.32
C ALA A 169 -5.27 17.05 10.98
N GLY A 170 -4.56 18.17 10.92
CA GLY A 170 -5.11 19.46 10.47
C GLY A 170 -5.59 19.44 9.03
N ILE A 171 -4.76 18.95 8.10
CA ILE A 171 -5.13 18.80 6.67
C ILE A 171 -6.33 17.83 6.52
N ALA A 172 -6.30 16.70 7.22
CA ALA A 172 -7.39 15.72 7.18
C ALA A 172 -8.69 16.30 7.75
N THR A 173 -8.62 17.13 8.79
CA THR A 173 -9.79 17.83 9.36
C THR A 173 -10.39 18.80 8.34
N ILE A 174 -9.59 19.59 7.63
CA ILE A 174 -10.06 20.46 6.55
C ILE A 174 -10.75 19.63 5.46
N ASN A 175 -10.13 18.54 5.00
CA ASN A 175 -10.72 17.64 4.03
C ASN A 175 -12.03 17.02 4.52
N TRP A 176 -12.12 16.68 5.82
CA TRP A 176 -13.34 16.16 6.42
C TRP A 176 -14.49 17.16 6.38
N PHE A 177 -14.24 18.43 6.71
CA PHE A 177 -15.25 19.49 6.58
C PHE A 177 -15.66 19.69 5.11
N VAL A 178 -14.72 19.69 4.18
CA VAL A 178 -15.04 19.77 2.75
C VAL A 178 -15.92 18.58 2.32
N ALA A 179 -15.60 17.36 2.76
CA ALA A 179 -16.40 16.17 2.50
C ALA A 179 -17.78 16.29 3.16
N TYR A 180 -17.86 16.75 4.41
CA TYR A 180 -19.10 16.94 5.12
C TYR A 180 -20.09 17.88 4.40
N PHE A 181 -19.60 19.00 3.89
CA PHE A 181 -20.47 19.99 3.23
C PHE A 181 -20.72 19.69 1.73
N ARG A 182 -19.81 18.98 1.06
CA ARG A 182 -19.85 18.81 -0.40
C ARG A 182 -20.28 17.42 -0.85
N LEU A 183 -20.02 16.36 -0.08
CA LEU A 183 -20.33 14.99 -0.49
C LEU A 183 -21.85 14.74 -0.38
N PRO A 184 -22.53 14.34 -1.46
CA PRO A 184 -23.94 13.98 -1.40
C PRO A 184 -24.14 12.63 -0.70
N SER A 185 -25.36 12.35 -0.24
CA SER A 185 -25.76 11.00 0.20
C SER A 185 -25.68 10.03 -0.98
N ILE A 186 -25.02 8.89 -0.80
CA ILE A 186 -24.82 7.87 -1.83
C ILE A 186 -25.48 6.58 -1.34
N ARG A 187 -26.70 6.32 -1.84
CA ARG A 187 -27.58 5.20 -1.42
C ARG A 187 -28.03 4.32 -2.58
N GLY A 188 -27.66 4.61 -3.83
CA GLY A 188 -28.14 3.88 -5.01
C GLY A 188 -27.89 2.37 -4.92
N HIS A 189 -26.82 1.93 -4.24
CA HIS A 189 -26.53 0.52 -3.99
C HIS A 189 -27.53 -0.14 -3.02
N LEU A 190 -28.21 0.63 -2.16
CA LEU A 190 -29.23 0.12 -1.21
C LEU A 190 -30.55 -0.18 -1.92
N GLU A 191 -30.87 0.60 -2.96
CA GLU A 191 -32.10 0.47 -3.75
C GLU A 191 -31.98 -0.67 -4.79
N ASN A 192 -30.77 -0.86 -5.32
CA ASN A 192 -30.46 -1.88 -6.34
C ASN A 192 -29.89 -3.17 -5.74
N ARG A 193 -30.25 -3.53 -4.53
CA ARG A 193 -29.86 -4.83 -3.94
C ARG A 193 -30.50 -5.96 -4.78
N GLY A 194 -29.78 -6.41 -5.79
CA GLY A 194 -30.09 -7.68 -6.43
C GLY A 194 -29.90 -8.83 -5.43
N ASP A 195 -30.59 -9.96 -5.67
CA ASP A 195 -30.62 -11.19 -4.84
C ASP A 195 -29.24 -11.85 -4.56
N ARG A 196 -28.13 -11.21 -4.95
CA ARG A 196 -26.79 -11.75 -4.71
C ARG A 196 -26.31 -11.36 -3.31
N ASP A 197 -26.44 -12.29 -2.38
CA ASP A 197 -25.83 -12.15 -1.05
C ASP A 197 -24.31 -12.01 -1.20
N PRO A 198 -23.72 -10.90 -0.74
CA PRO A 198 -22.26 -10.69 -0.76
C PRO A 198 -21.49 -11.84 -0.07
N ARG A 199 -22.14 -12.51 0.89
CA ARG A 199 -21.57 -13.67 1.61
C ARG A 199 -21.33 -14.86 0.70
N HIS A 200 -22.21 -15.09 -0.28
CA HIS A 200 -22.04 -16.17 -1.27
C HIS A 200 -20.81 -15.91 -2.18
N ALA A 201 -20.67 -14.68 -2.68
CA ALA A 201 -19.51 -14.32 -3.49
C ALA A 201 -18.19 -14.49 -2.70
N PHE A 202 -18.19 -14.12 -1.42
CA PHE A 202 -17.03 -14.28 -0.53
C PHE A 202 -16.74 -15.76 -0.24
N ALA A 203 -17.77 -16.57 0.07
CA ALA A 203 -17.61 -18.00 0.32
C ALA A 203 -17.12 -18.77 -0.91
N GLU A 204 -17.55 -18.39 -2.12
CA GLU A 204 -17.06 -18.97 -3.37
C GLU A 204 -15.59 -18.60 -3.65
N LEU A 205 -15.17 -17.39 -3.34
CA LEU A 205 -13.76 -16.98 -3.44
C LEU A 205 -12.87 -17.77 -2.49
N LEU A 206 -13.33 -18.04 -1.27
CA LEU A 206 -12.60 -18.86 -0.30
C LEU A 206 -12.45 -20.32 -0.73
N ARG A 207 -13.32 -20.83 -1.61
CA ARG A 207 -13.24 -22.18 -2.19
C ARG A 207 -12.43 -22.23 -3.49
N ASP A 208 -12.13 -21.09 -4.09
CA ASP A 208 -11.39 -21.03 -5.37
C ASP A 208 -9.88 -21.10 -5.14
N ALA A 209 -9.26 -22.21 -5.49
CA ALA A 209 -7.82 -22.41 -5.37
C ALA A 209 -7.00 -21.37 -6.17
N ASN A 210 -7.52 -20.87 -7.30
CA ASN A 210 -6.84 -19.84 -8.08
C ASN A 210 -6.87 -18.48 -7.38
N ALA A 211 -7.97 -18.14 -6.71
CA ALA A 211 -8.06 -16.95 -5.88
C ALA A 211 -7.03 -17.01 -4.74
N TRP A 212 -6.88 -18.15 -4.06
CA TRP A 212 -5.86 -18.34 -3.02
C TRP A 212 -4.45 -18.21 -3.56
N ARG A 213 -4.13 -18.80 -4.71
CA ARG A 213 -2.80 -18.65 -5.34
C ARG A 213 -2.49 -17.20 -5.62
N ALA A 214 -3.46 -16.44 -6.13
CA ALA A 214 -3.31 -15.03 -6.41
C ALA A 214 -3.13 -14.19 -5.12
N LEU A 215 -3.88 -14.47 -4.05
CA LEU A 215 -3.70 -13.81 -2.75
C LEU A 215 -2.32 -14.10 -2.16
N LEU A 216 -1.91 -15.37 -2.14
CA LEU A 216 -0.59 -15.77 -1.62
C LEU A 216 0.56 -15.18 -2.45
N PHE A 217 0.42 -15.13 -3.77
CA PHE A 217 1.37 -14.48 -4.66
C PHE A 217 1.60 -13.01 -4.28
N MET A 218 0.51 -12.24 -4.13
CA MET A 218 0.62 -10.82 -3.77
C MET A 218 1.13 -10.64 -2.34
N SER A 219 0.70 -11.49 -1.40
CA SER A 219 1.20 -11.48 -0.02
C SER A 219 2.70 -11.75 0.03
N ALA A 220 3.21 -12.74 -0.71
CA ALA A 220 4.63 -13.03 -0.79
C ALA A 220 5.43 -11.84 -1.38
N ALA A 221 4.90 -11.21 -2.44
CA ALA A 221 5.52 -10.01 -3.01
C ALA A 221 5.61 -8.86 -1.99
N VAL A 222 4.59 -8.70 -1.15
CA VAL A 222 4.55 -7.67 -0.10
C VAL A 222 5.50 -8.00 1.05
N ILE A 223 5.58 -9.25 1.48
CA ILE A 223 6.46 -9.69 2.57
C ILE A 223 7.91 -9.33 2.26
N GLY A 224 8.40 -9.61 1.05
CA GLY A 224 9.77 -9.29 0.66
C GLY A 224 10.11 -7.80 0.71
N HIS A 225 9.13 -6.92 0.67
CA HIS A 225 9.33 -5.47 0.71
C HIS A 225 9.19 -4.92 2.14
N PHE A 226 8.13 -5.32 2.83
CA PHE A 226 7.80 -4.77 4.15
C PHE A 226 8.60 -5.38 5.31
N ALA A 227 9.36 -6.45 5.09
CA ALA A 227 10.36 -6.91 6.05
C ALA A 227 11.49 -5.88 6.25
N ILE A 228 11.81 -5.08 5.22
CA ILE A 228 12.96 -4.17 5.21
C ILE A 228 12.56 -2.72 5.44
N ILE A 229 11.49 -2.25 4.80
CA ILE A 229 11.13 -0.82 4.76
C ILE A 229 11.03 -0.16 6.15
N PRO A 230 10.42 -0.76 7.17
CA PRO A 230 10.33 -0.13 8.48
C PRO A 230 11.68 0.18 9.13
N LEU A 231 12.69 -0.65 8.82
CA LEU A 231 14.03 -0.56 9.39
C LEU A 231 15.06 0.02 8.43
N LEU A 232 14.67 0.38 7.19
CA LEU A 232 15.57 0.92 6.18
C LEU A 232 16.22 2.23 6.64
N SER A 233 15.44 3.19 7.15
CA SER A 233 15.98 4.48 7.62
C SER A 233 16.91 4.34 8.82
N PRO A 234 16.56 3.60 9.88
CA PRO A 234 17.49 3.28 10.96
C PRO A 234 18.78 2.62 10.48
N PHE A 235 18.69 1.70 9.51
CA PHE A 235 19.87 1.04 8.92
C PHE A 235 20.75 2.03 8.15
N LEU A 236 20.16 2.87 7.30
CA LEU A 236 20.91 3.87 6.54
C LEU A 236 21.64 4.87 7.45
N VAL A 237 21.03 5.24 8.57
CA VAL A 237 21.65 6.16 9.52
C VAL A 237 22.68 5.44 10.40
N GLY A 238 22.32 4.30 11.00
CA GLY A 238 23.15 3.62 11.99
C GLY A 238 24.30 2.80 11.41
N ASN A 239 24.08 2.14 10.25
CA ASN A 239 25.07 1.23 9.66
C ASN A 239 25.80 1.86 8.46
N VAL A 240 25.07 2.58 7.63
CA VAL A 240 25.64 3.18 6.42
C VAL A 240 26.27 4.55 6.68
N GLY A 241 25.84 5.20 7.77
CA GLY A 241 26.39 6.51 8.17
C GLY A 241 25.76 7.68 7.40
N LEU A 242 24.56 7.49 6.81
CA LEU A 242 23.83 8.57 6.16
C LEU A 242 23.38 9.61 7.21
N PRO A 243 23.74 10.90 7.09
CA PRO A 243 23.22 11.92 7.95
C PRO A 243 21.69 12.00 7.89
N GLU A 244 21.00 12.05 9.03
CA GLU A 244 19.51 12.08 9.10
C GLU A 244 18.91 13.19 8.23
N LYS A 245 19.59 14.32 8.13
CA LYS A 245 19.16 15.45 7.29
C LYS A 245 18.98 15.11 5.80
N TYR A 246 19.56 14.02 5.32
CA TYR A 246 19.46 13.59 3.92
C TYR A 246 18.44 12.46 3.72
N LEU A 247 17.79 11.95 4.78
CA LEU A 247 16.76 10.93 4.64
C LEU A 247 15.59 11.37 3.74
N PHE A 248 15.22 12.65 3.79
CA PHE A 248 14.16 13.15 2.90
C PHE A 248 14.50 13.00 1.42
N LEU A 249 15.79 13.12 1.05
CA LEU A 249 16.26 12.91 -0.32
C LEU A 249 16.10 11.46 -0.77
N VAL A 250 16.32 10.48 0.12
CA VAL A 250 16.14 9.05 -0.16
C VAL A 250 14.71 8.78 -0.64
N TYR A 251 13.73 9.28 0.12
CA TYR A 251 12.32 9.08 -0.20
C TYR A 251 11.86 9.95 -1.38
N MET A 252 12.35 11.18 -1.48
CA MET A 252 12.07 12.07 -2.60
C MET A 252 12.59 11.50 -3.92
N THR A 253 13.84 11.05 -3.95
CA THR A 253 14.44 10.42 -5.15
C THR A 253 13.63 9.20 -5.57
N GLY A 254 13.30 8.32 -4.62
CA GLY A 254 12.46 7.15 -4.88
C GLY A 254 11.07 7.50 -5.39
N GLY A 255 10.40 8.44 -4.73
CA GLY A 255 9.06 8.90 -5.11
C GLY A 255 9.01 9.54 -6.49
N VAL A 256 9.94 10.46 -6.78
CA VAL A 256 10.04 11.13 -8.08
C VAL A 256 10.32 10.12 -9.20
N LEU A 257 11.32 9.26 -9.03
CA LEU A 257 11.64 8.25 -10.05
C LEU A 257 10.45 7.31 -10.31
N THR A 258 9.68 6.95 -9.28
CA THR A 258 8.52 6.09 -9.43
C THR A 258 7.42 6.74 -10.27
N ILE A 259 7.23 8.05 -10.21
CA ILE A 259 6.26 8.79 -11.05
C ILE A 259 6.58 8.58 -12.54
N PHE A 260 7.85 8.70 -12.91
CA PHE A 260 8.27 8.56 -14.32
C PHE A 260 8.34 7.10 -14.78
N THR A 261 8.74 6.19 -13.89
CA THR A 261 8.94 4.78 -14.25
C THR A 261 7.64 3.97 -14.25
N ALA A 262 6.62 4.35 -13.48
CA ALA A 262 5.37 3.61 -13.41
C ALA A 262 4.66 3.46 -14.77
N PRO A 263 4.50 4.51 -15.61
CA PRO A 263 3.92 4.35 -16.95
C PRO A 263 4.78 3.49 -17.89
N VAL A 264 6.12 3.53 -17.70
CA VAL A 264 7.05 2.72 -18.50
C VAL A 264 6.87 1.25 -18.17
N VAL A 265 6.82 0.91 -16.88
CA VAL A 265 6.59 -0.47 -16.41
C VAL A 265 5.24 -0.99 -16.89
N GLY A 266 4.19 -0.16 -16.88
CA GLY A 266 2.89 -0.52 -17.43
C GLY A 266 2.97 -0.92 -18.91
N ARG A 267 3.59 -0.07 -19.74
CA ARG A 267 3.79 -0.35 -21.17
C ARG A 267 4.65 -1.59 -21.42
N LEU A 268 5.71 -1.79 -20.62
CA LEU A 268 6.54 -3.00 -20.70
C LEU A 268 5.71 -4.25 -20.38
N ALA A 269 4.85 -4.18 -19.35
CA ALA A 269 3.99 -5.29 -18.97
C ALA A 269 2.97 -5.65 -20.06
N ASP A 270 2.48 -4.65 -20.81
CA ASP A 270 1.57 -4.88 -21.92
C ASP A 270 2.29 -5.45 -23.16
N SER A 271 3.55 -5.05 -23.42
CA SER A 271 4.31 -5.47 -24.62
C SER A 271 5.07 -6.79 -24.43
N PHE A 272 5.68 -7.03 -23.28
CA PHE A 272 6.53 -8.21 -23.02
C PHE A 272 5.83 -9.28 -22.17
N GLY A 273 4.59 -9.03 -21.75
CA GLY A 273 3.81 -9.93 -20.90
C GLY A 273 4.01 -9.64 -19.40
N ARG A 274 2.89 -9.66 -18.67
CA ARG A 274 2.79 -9.25 -17.27
C ARG A 274 3.68 -10.08 -16.34
N LEU A 275 3.71 -11.41 -16.53
CA LEU A 275 4.51 -12.32 -15.71
C LEU A 275 6.01 -12.10 -15.90
N ARG A 276 6.46 -11.94 -17.14
CA ARG A 276 7.88 -11.71 -17.45
C ARG A 276 8.38 -10.41 -16.84
N VAL A 277 7.61 -9.32 -16.99
CA VAL A 277 7.96 -8.02 -16.41
C VAL A 277 7.90 -8.07 -14.88
N PHE A 278 6.88 -8.72 -14.29
CA PHE A 278 6.82 -8.94 -12.85
C PHE A 278 8.08 -9.65 -12.33
N ALA A 279 8.44 -10.79 -12.95
CA ALA A 279 9.61 -11.56 -12.56
C ALA A 279 10.92 -10.76 -12.69
N GLY A 280 11.12 -10.03 -13.80
CA GLY A 280 12.27 -9.15 -13.99
C GLY A 280 12.37 -8.06 -12.91
N MET A 281 11.25 -7.40 -12.59
CA MET A 281 11.21 -6.40 -11.52
C MET A 281 11.54 -7.01 -10.14
N VAL A 282 11.01 -8.19 -9.83
CA VAL A 282 11.30 -8.88 -8.56
C VAL A 282 12.76 -9.28 -8.48
N MET A 283 13.34 -9.82 -9.55
CA MET A 283 14.77 -10.22 -9.57
C MET A 283 15.68 -9.02 -9.30
N VAL A 284 15.48 -7.91 -10.01
CA VAL A 284 16.29 -6.70 -9.79
C VAL A 284 16.04 -6.13 -8.39
N ALA A 285 14.78 -6.10 -7.92
CA ALA A 285 14.47 -5.67 -6.56
C ALA A 285 15.19 -6.52 -5.50
N CYS A 286 15.27 -7.85 -5.66
CA CYS A 286 16.01 -8.74 -4.77
C CYS A 286 17.51 -8.42 -4.77
N ILE A 287 18.12 -8.24 -5.93
CA ILE A 287 19.56 -7.88 -6.04
C ILE A 287 19.84 -6.57 -5.31
N VAL A 288 19.04 -5.53 -5.59
CA VAL A 288 19.20 -4.22 -4.96
C VAL A 288 18.98 -4.29 -3.45
N THR A 289 18.01 -5.08 -3.01
CA THR A 289 17.69 -5.26 -1.59
C THR A 289 18.84 -5.93 -0.83
N VAL A 290 19.45 -6.98 -1.42
CA VAL A 290 20.64 -7.64 -0.85
C VAL A 290 21.82 -6.68 -0.86
N TRP A 291 22.03 -5.92 -1.93
CA TRP A 291 23.06 -4.91 -1.99
C TRP A 291 22.92 -3.87 -0.86
N ILE A 292 21.73 -3.32 -0.65
CA ILE A 292 21.46 -2.40 0.47
C ILE A 292 21.74 -3.09 1.80
N ALA A 293 21.21 -4.29 2.02
CA ALA A 293 21.29 -4.98 3.31
C ALA A 293 22.70 -5.39 3.71
N GLN A 294 23.62 -5.45 2.77
CA GLN A 294 25.05 -5.73 2.99
C GLN A 294 25.94 -4.48 2.94
N SER A 295 25.35 -3.29 2.76
CA SER A 295 26.13 -2.06 2.67
C SER A 295 26.66 -1.67 4.05
N GLY A 296 27.96 -1.35 4.10
CA GLY A 296 28.58 -0.62 5.19
C GLY A 296 28.61 0.90 4.88
N PRO A 297 29.53 1.65 5.51
CA PRO A 297 29.69 3.07 5.22
C PRO A 297 30.03 3.32 3.74
N ILE A 298 29.15 4.05 3.06
CA ILE A 298 29.28 4.39 1.62
C ILE A 298 28.93 5.86 1.39
N PRO A 299 29.44 6.49 0.30
CA PRO A 299 29.10 7.86 -0.03
C PRO A 299 27.59 8.08 -0.24
N THR A 300 27.08 9.25 0.13
CA THR A 300 25.66 9.62 0.03
C THR A 300 25.08 9.42 -1.37
N TRP A 301 25.86 9.71 -2.44
CA TRP A 301 25.37 9.53 -3.81
C TRP A 301 25.09 8.05 -4.15
N VAL A 302 25.88 7.10 -3.60
CA VAL A 302 25.62 5.67 -3.76
C VAL A 302 24.33 5.28 -3.08
N VAL A 303 24.08 5.82 -1.86
CA VAL A 303 22.80 5.63 -1.15
C VAL A 303 21.62 6.13 -1.99
N MET A 304 21.75 7.28 -2.66
CA MET A 304 20.69 7.80 -3.53
C MET A 304 20.43 6.89 -4.74
N VAL A 305 21.48 6.32 -5.34
CA VAL A 305 21.34 5.33 -6.44
C VAL A 305 20.64 4.08 -5.93
N GLN A 306 21.08 3.52 -4.81
CA GLN A 306 20.47 2.34 -4.18
C GLN A 306 18.98 2.59 -3.87
N ALA A 307 18.67 3.74 -3.27
CA ALA A 307 17.29 4.12 -2.94
C ALA A 307 16.42 4.27 -4.20
N GLY A 308 16.93 4.96 -5.21
CA GLY A 308 16.23 5.12 -6.49
C GLY A 308 15.90 3.77 -7.12
N MET A 309 16.89 2.87 -7.24
CA MET A 309 16.69 1.53 -7.75
C MET A 309 15.70 0.73 -6.88
N PHE A 310 15.85 0.77 -5.57
CA PHE A 310 14.97 0.07 -4.65
C PHE A 310 13.50 0.49 -4.85
N PHE A 311 13.21 1.78 -4.82
CA PHE A 311 11.84 2.25 -4.99
C PHE A 311 11.28 1.96 -6.38
N VAL A 312 12.07 2.10 -7.45
CA VAL A 312 11.64 1.80 -8.82
C VAL A 312 11.27 0.33 -8.98
N PHE A 313 12.14 -0.57 -8.59
CA PHE A 313 11.94 -2.01 -8.84
C PHE A 313 11.02 -2.65 -7.79
N ALA A 314 11.16 -2.28 -6.52
CA ALA A 314 10.32 -2.82 -5.47
C ALA A 314 8.86 -2.32 -5.53
N SER A 315 8.62 -1.07 -5.94
CA SER A 315 7.27 -0.56 -6.14
C SER A 315 6.74 -0.89 -7.54
N GLY A 316 7.60 -0.85 -8.56
CA GLY A 316 7.22 -1.10 -9.96
C GLY A 316 6.61 -2.48 -10.19
N ARG A 317 7.07 -3.52 -9.47
CA ARG A 317 6.51 -4.89 -9.57
C ARG A 317 5.03 -4.97 -9.21
N PHE A 318 4.48 -4.04 -8.41
CA PHE A 318 3.07 -4.05 -8.07
C PHE A 318 2.17 -3.72 -9.26
N ILE A 319 2.66 -3.05 -10.30
CA ILE A 319 1.88 -2.71 -11.50
C ILE A 319 1.49 -3.98 -12.28
N PRO A 320 2.45 -4.78 -12.79
CA PRO A 320 2.11 -6.05 -13.44
C PRO A 320 1.47 -7.04 -12.46
N GLY A 321 1.84 -7.03 -11.17
CA GLY A 321 1.23 -7.86 -10.15
C GLY A 321 -0.27 -7.61 -10.00
N GLN A 322 -0.70 -6.36 -9.89
CA GLN A 322 -2.13 -6.01 -9.84
C GLN A 322 -2.87 -6.40 -11.13
N ALA A 323 -2.21 -6.29 -12.28
CA ALA A 323 -2.80 -6.72 -13.55
C ALA A 323 -3.03 -8.26 -13.58
N ILE A 324 -2.10 -9.07 -13.05
CA ILE A 324 -2.28 -10.52 -12.89
C ILE A 324 -3.45 -10.81 -11.92
N MET A 325 -3.49 -10.11 -10.77
CA MET A 325 -4.54 -10.27 -9.78
C MET A 325 -5.95 -10.03 -10.34
N THR A 326 -6.13 -8.95 -11.11
CA THR A 326 -7.45 -8.60 -11.66
C THR A 326 -7.99 -9.63 -12.65
N LEU A 327 -7.12 -10.42 -13.27
CA LEU A 327 -7.48 -11.47 -14.23
C LEU A 327 -7.62 -12.87 -13.59
N ALA A 328 -7.20 -13.02 -12.33
CA ALA A 328 -7.29 -14.31 -11.63
C ALA A 328 -8.73 -14.75 -11.34
N VAL A 329 -9.69 -13.82 -11.34
CA VAL A 329 -11.09 -14.08 -11.03
C VAL A 329 -12.03 -13.48 -12.08
N PRO A 330 -13.24 -14.04 -12.29
CA PRO A 330 -14.24 -13.49 -13.21
C PRO A 330 -14.62 -12.06 -12.82
N ALA A 331 -15.00 -11.24 -13.82
CA ALA A 331 -15.38 -9.84 -13.64
C ALA A 331 -16.48 -9.63 -12.57
N SER A 332 -17.44 -10.57 -12.48
CA SER A 332 -18.53 -10.53 -11.50
C SER A 332 -18.10 -10.62 -10.04
N ARG A 333 -16.91 -11.19 -9.75
CA ARG A 333 -16.37 -11.38 -8.39
C ARG A 333 -15.16 -10.48 -8.09
N ARG A 334 -14.72 -9.71 -9.08
CA ARG A 334 -13.49 -8.90 -8.99
C ARG A 334 -13.50 -7.91 -7.83
N GLY A 335 -14.65 -7.25 -7.57
CA GLY A 335 -14.78 -6.29 -6.47
C GLY A 335 -14.53 -6.93 -5.10
N ALA A 336 -15.21 -8.04 -4.79
CA ALA A 336 -15.03 -8.79 -3.53
C ALA A 336 -13.61 -9.34 -3.40
N PHE A 337 -13.03 -9.84 -4.51
CA PHE A 337 -11.66 -10.34 -4.54
C PHE A 337 -10.62 -9.24 -4.27
N MET A 338 -10.79 -8.04 -4.85
CA MET A 338 -9.88 -6.92 -4.62
C MET A 338 -9.95 -6.40 -3.18
N SER A 339 -11.13 -6.44 -2.55
CA SER A 339 -11.27 -6.14 -1.12
C SER A 339 -10.53 -7.16 -0.26
N LEU A 340 -10.71 -8.45 -0.54
CA LEU A 340 -9.98 -9.53 0.15
C LEU A 340 -8.46 -9.42 -0.05
N ASN A 341 -8.02 -9.08 -1.26
CA ASN A 341 -6.61 -8.82 -1.54
C ASN A 341 -6.06 -7.63 -0.72
N GLY A 342 -6.82 -6.56 -0.57
CA GLY A 342 -6.44 -5.43 0.29
C GLY A 342 -6.17 -5.88 1.73
N CYS A 343 -7.10 -6.62 2.32
CA CYS A 343 -6.98 -7.16 3.67
C CYS A 343 -5.79 -8.14 3.80
N ALA A 344 -5.65 -9.08 2.87
CA ALA A 344 -4.54 -10.05 2.86
C ALA A 344 -3.19 -9.35 2.74
N ARG A 345 -3.10 -8.32 1.91
CA ARG A 345 -1.92 -7.48 1.76
C ARG A 345 -1.58 -6.75 3.05
N ASP A 346 -2.53 -6.11 3.70
CA ASP A 346 -2.31 -5.36 4.94
C ASP A 346 -1.86 -6.29 6.08
N LEU A 347 -2.45 -7.47 6.20
CA LEU A 347 -2.01 -8.50 7.15
C LEU A 347 -0.59 -9.01 6.83
N ALA A 348 -0.27 -9.23 5.55
CA ALA A 348 1.06 -9.64 5.11
C ALA A 348 2.12 -8.55 5.40
N MET A 349 1.77 -7.27 5.23
CA MET A 349 2.63 -6.13 5.58
C MET A 349 2.94 -6.12 7.08
N GLY A 350 1.92 -6.29 7.92
CA GLY A 350 2.11 -6.33 9.37
C GLY A 350 2.94 -7.52 9.83
N LEU A 351 2.69 -8.70 9.28
CA LEU A 351 3.48 -9.90 9.56
C LEU A 351 4.95 -9.70 9.16
N ALA A 352 5.21 -9.21 7.96
CA ALA A 352 6.55 -8.96 7.45
C ALA A 352 7.31 -7.93 8.31
N SER A 353 6.65 -6.83 8.66
CA SER A 353 7.21 -5.82 9.56
C SER A 353 7.58 -6.41 10.91
N SER A 354 6.70 -7.20 11.52
CA SER A 354 6.95 -7.86 12.81
C SER A 354 8.13 -8.83 12.74
N ILE A 355 8.22 -9.65 11.68
CA ILE A 355 9.35 -10.57 11.46
C ILE A 355 10.66 -9.78 11.37
N GLY A 356 10.68 -8.69 10.59
CA GLY A 356 11.86 -7.82 10.49
C GLY A 356 12.31 -7.27 11.85
N GLY A 357 11.35 -6.81 12.64
CA GLY A 357 11.62 -6.29 13.99
C GLY A 357 12.10 -7.33 15.00
N TRP A 358 11.75 -8.60 14.86
CA TRP A 358 12.24 -9.68 15.72
C TRP A 358 13.67 -10.12 15.38
N ILE A 359 14.04 -10.05 14.12
CA ILE A 359 15.36 -10.49 13.64
C ILE A 359 16.42 -9.44 13.93
N VAL A 360 16.09 -8.16 13.75
CA VAL A 360 17.07 -7.08 13.86
C VAL A 360 17.24 -6.63 15.31
N VAL A 361 18.48 -6.58 15.74
CA VAL A 361 18.86 -6.14 17.10
C VAL A 361 19.69 -4.87 16.99
N LYS A 362 19.41 -3.88 17.85
CA LYS A 362 20.18 -2.64 17.94
C LYS A 362 21.24 -2.76 19.02
N ASP A 363 22.46 -2.38 18.71
CA ASP A 363 23.50 -2.17 19.71
C ASP A 363 23.18 -0.92 20.56
N GLY A 364 23.28 -1.07 21.85
CA GLY A 364 22.99 0.01 22.81
C GLY A 364 23.95 1.18 22.75
N SER A 365 25.21 0.95 22.33
CA SER A 365 26.28 1.95 22.35
C SER A 365 26.48 2.67 21.02
N SER A 366 26.48 1.94 19.92
CA SER A 366 26.81 2.49 18.59
C SER A 366 25.58 2.84 17.74
N GLY A 367 24.39 2.33 18.12
CA GLY A 367 23.19 2.45 17.30
C GLY A 367 23.18 1.54 16.06
N HIS A 368 24.20 0.69 15.91
CA HIS A 368 24.34 -0.26 14.81
C HIS A 368 23.23 -1.33 14.86
N LEU A 369 22.69 -1.70 13.71
CA LEU A 369 21.69 -2.74 13.58
C LEU A 369 22.34 -4.05 13.12
N TYR A 370 22.36 -5.05 14.01
CA TYR A 370 22.82 -6.41 13.70
C TYR A 370 21.71 -7.22 13.02
N HIS A 371 22.12 -8.19 12.26
CA HIS A 371 21.22 -9.14 11.55
C HIS A 371 20.35 -8.54 10.45
N PHE A 372 20.53 -7.27 10.09
CA PHE A 372 19.76 -6.64 9.01
C PHE A 372 19.94 -7.35 7.66
N GLN A 373 21.10 -7.95 7.41
CA GLN A 373 21.38 -8.73 6.19
C GLN A 373 20.41 -9.89 5.97
N TRP A 374 19.85 -10.48 7.02
CA TRP A 374 18.88 -11.56 6.93
C TRP A 374 17.56 -11.11 6.29
N LEU A 375 17.19 -9.84 6.46
CA LEU A 375 16.01 -9.28 5.83
C LEU A 375 16.15 -9.26 4.29
N GLY A 376 17.37 -9.04 3.79
CA GLY A 376 17.68 -9.16 2.35
C GLY A 376 17.40 -10.57 1.83
N TRP A 377 17.84 -11.60 2.56
CA TRP A 377 17.61 -13.00 2.17
C TRP A 377 16.13 -13.42 2.28
N ILE A 378 15.41 -12.92 3.29
CA ILE A 378 13.95 -13.09 3.40
C ILE A 378 13.25 -12.46 2.19
N ALA A 379 13.69 -11.28 1.75
CA ALA A 379 13.13 -10.64 0.57
C ALA A 379 13.39 -11.46 -0.71
N VAL A 380 14.57 -12.08 -0.84
CA VAL A 380 14.88 -13.00 -1.95
C VAL A 380 13.97 -14.22 -1.91
N ALA A 381 13.86 -14.89 -0.76
CA ALA A 381 13.01 -16.07 -0.61
C ALA A 381 11.54 -15.75 -0.94
N ALA A 382 11.01 -14.67 -0.38
CA ALA A 382 9.65 -14.20 -0.67
C ALA A 382 9.48 -13.80 -2.15
N GLY A 383 10.50 -13.19 -2.76
CA GLY A 383 10.53 -12.86 -4.18
C GLY A 383 10.43 -14.10 -5.06
N VAL A 384 11.25 -15.13 -4.81
CA VAL A 384 11.21 -16.42 -5.54
C VAL A 384 9.84 -17.08 -5.39
N VAL A 385 9.31 -17.16 -4.16
CA VAL A 385 7.98 -17.70 -3.90
C VAL A 385 6.90 -16.91 -4.65
N SER A 386 7.01 -15.57 -4.68
CA SER A 386 6.05 -14.75 -5.40
C SER A 386 6.07 -14.99 -6.92
N ILE A 387 7.24 -15.16 -7.54
CA ILE A 387 7.36 -15.49 -8.97
C ILE A 387 6.76 -16.87 -9.24
N TRP A 388 7.09 -17.86 -8.41
CA TRP A 388 6.57 -19.22 -8.56
C TRP A 388 5.04 -19.25 -8.42
N LEU A 389 4.47 -18.57 -7.42
CA LEU A 389 3.02 -18.48 -7.26
C LEU A 389 2.37 -17.72 -8.43
N ALA A 390 2.96 -16.61 -8.89
CA ALA A 390 2.46 -15.86 -10.02
C ALA A 390 2.38 -16.70 -11.29
N SER A 391 3.36 -17.59 -11.54
CA SER A 391 3.35 -18.52 -12.68
C SER A 391 2.25 -19.58 -12.60
N ARG A 392 1.67 -19.81 -11.42
CA ARG A 392 0.57 -20.76 -11.18
C ARG A 392 -0.82 -20.12 -11.17
N VAL A 393 -0.90 -18.81 -11.32
CA VAL A 393 -2.17 -18.08 -11.41
C VAL A 393 -2.72 -18.22 -12.82
N HIS A 394 -3.91 -18.84 -12.94
CA HIS A 394 -4.60 -18.98 -14.22
C HIS A 394 -5.46 -17.76 -14.51
N VAL A 395 -5.36 -17.23 -15.73
CA VAL A 395 -6.20 -16.14 -16.21
C VAL A 395 -7.60 -16.68 -16.50
N LYS A 396 -8.60 -16.22 -15.73
CA LYS A 396 -10.01 -16.61 -15.90
C LYS A 396 -10.83 -15.62 -16.71
N ASP A 397 -10.31 -14.42 -16.95
CA ASP A 397 -11.02 -13.34 -17.65
C ASP A 397 -10.30 -13.01 -18.96
N VAL A 398 -10.60 -13.78 -19.98
CA VAL A 398 -10.23 -13.44 -21.35
C VAL A 398 -11.31 -12.48 -21.86
N ARG A 399 -11.04 -11.16 -21.84
CA ARG A 399 -11.86 -10.21 -22.62
C ARG A 399 -11.65 -10.53 -24.08
N THR A 400 -12.62 -11.19 -24.71
CA THR A 400 -12.73 -11.20 -26.18
C THR A 400 -12.85 -9.74 -26.64
N PRO A 401 -11.98 -9.25 -27.54
CA PRO A 401 -12.30 -8.05 -28.30
C PRO A 401 -13.68 -8.27 -28.93
N SER A 402 -14.52 -7.26 -28.93
CA SER A 402 -15.89 -7.27 -29.42
C SER A 402 -15.99 -7.90 -30.82
N GLY A 403 -16.30 -9.17 -30.87
CA GLY A 403 -16.45 -10.00 -32.07
C GLY A 403 -16.42 -11.45 -31.60
N VAL A 404 -17.47 -12.18 -31.87
CA VAL A 404 -17.64 -13.59 -31.52
C VAL A 404 -16.45 -14.37 -32.09
N LEU A 405 -15.40 -14.58 -31.30
CA LEU A 405 -14.37 -15.56 -31.65
C LEU A 405 -14.94 -16.94 -31.39
N SER A 406 -14.79 -17.83 -32.35
CA SER A 406 -15.14 -19.24 -32.22
C SER A 406 -14.28 -19.88 -31.09
N THR A 407 -14.78 -20.94 -30.48
CA THR A 407 -14.07 -21.68 -29.41
C THR A 407 -12.64 -22.11 -29.80
N LYS A 408 -12.36 -22.23 -31.09
CA LYS A 408 -11.03 -22.55 -31.66
C LYS A 408 -10.06 -21.35 -31.57
N GLU A 409 -10.51 -20.15 -31.89
CA GLU A 409 -9.67 -18.94 -31.81
C GLU A 409 -9.38 -18.53 -30.37
N ALA A 410 -10.29 -18.82 -29.42
CA ALA A 410 -10.06 -18.61 -28.00
C ALA A 410 -8.95 -19.52 -27.46
N VAL A 411 -8.82 -20.75 -27.97
CA VAL A 411 -7.76 -21.69 -27.62
C VAL A 411 -6.41 -21.26 -28.21
N GLU A 412 -6.39 -20.76 -29.43
CA GLU A 412 -5.16 -20.25 -30.06
C GLU A 412 -4.63 -18.96 -29.39
N VAL A 413 -5.52 -18.05 -29.00
CA VAL A 413 -5.14 -16.85 -28.25
C VAL A 413 -4.64 -17.20 -26.83
N ALA A 414 -5.21 -18.23 -26.19
CA ALA A 414 -4.73 -18.75 -24.92
C ALA A 414 -3.33 -19.39 -25.06
N ALA A 415 -3.11 -20.17 -26.11
CA ALA A 415 -1.80 -20.79 -26.41
C ALA A 415 -0.72 -19.76 -26.78
N ALA A 416 -1.09 -18.66 -27.45
CA ALA A 416 -0.16 -17.56 -27.77
C ALA A 416 0.18 -16.67 -26.56
N ALA A 417 -0.57 -16.75 -25.46
CA ALA A 417 -0.30 -16.03 -24.19
C ALA A 417 0.60 -16.81 -23.24
N GLU A 418 0.91 -18.08 -23.57
CA GLU A 418 1.82 -18.95 -22.79
C GLU A 418 3.30 -18.88 -23.26
N PHE A 419 3.61 -18.11 -24.32
CA PHE A 419 4.98 -17.93 -24.82
C PHE A 419 5.54 -16.53 -24.50
#